data_87511508b1064a960c4bd526599d89e3
#
_entry.id   87511508b1064a960c4bd526599d89e3
#
_cell.length_a   1.000
_cell.length_b   1.000
_cell.length_c   1.000
_cell.angle_alpha   90.00
_cell.angle_beta   90.00
_cell.angle_gamma   90.00
#
_symmetry.space_group_name_H-M   'P 1'
#
loop_
_entity.id
_entity.type
_entity.pdbx_description
1 polymer ?
#
loop_
_entity_poly.entity_id
_entity_poly.type
_entity_poly.pdbx_seq_one_letter_code
_entity_poly.pdbx_strand_id
1 'polypeptide(L)'
;MSLIFGCQIGTTKKNCFEINWPFFKGGDLLKWSRAKIDHFVGVDIAGTSVEQAEVRYEENKRRNPRMFSADFHTADCTKVDLETLFGDKKMTFDIVTSQFAFHYCFESIEQADCMLKNITNRLRPGGYFVGTTTDANDIGKISFFDNYH
;
A
#
# COMPACT_ATOMS: atom_id res chain seq x y z
N MET A 1 -1.50 14.92 -6.47
CA MET A 1 -0.08 15.35 -6.39
C MET A 1 0.62 14.40 -5.45
N SER A 2 1.34 13.41 -5.98
CA SER A 2 1.98 12.37 -5.14
C SER A 2 3.35 12.87 -4.71
N LEU A 3 3.49 13.18 -3.43
CA LEU A 3 4.77 13.55 -2.83
C LEU A 3 5.54 12.27 -2.48
N ILE A 4 6.56 11.95 -3.28
CA ILE A 4 7.56 10.96 -2.90
C ILE A 4 8.72 11.74 -2.28
N PHE A 5 8.83 11.70 -0.97
CA PHE A 5 10.02 12.19 -0.29
C PHE A 5 11.15 11.21 -0.50
N GLY A 6 12.25 11.69 -1.08
CA GLY A 6 13.50 10.96 -1.17
C GLY A 6 14.09 10.75 0.23
N CYS A 7 13.87 9.59 0.80
CA CYS A 7 14.52 9.19 2.03
C CYS A 7 15.93 8.68 1.68
N GLN A 8 16.98 9.39 2.09
CA GLN A 8 18.32 8.86 2.16
C GLN A 8 18.40 7.92 3.37
N ILE A 9 18.10 6.65 3.13
CA ILE A 9 18.25 5.62 4.16
C ILE A 9 19.59 4.93 3.95
N GLY A 10 20.31 4.75 5.03
CA GLY A 10 21.62 4.07 5.04
C GLY A 10 21.57 2.65 4.46
N THR A 11 22.69 1.95 4.44
CA THR A 11 22.98 0.68 3.74
C THR A 11 22.18 -0.57 4.17
N THR A 12 21.04 -0.43 4.81
CA THR A 12 20.13 -1.53 5.18
C THR A 12 19.13 -1.82 4.07
N LYS A 13 18.68 -3.08 3.97
CA LYS A 13 17.61 -3.49 3.06
C LYS A 13 16.39 -2.59 3.22
N LYS A 14 15.80 -2.19 2.10
CA LYS A 14 14.63 -1.30 2.04
C LYS A 14 13.40 -2.11 1.66
N ASN A 15 12.51 -2.30 2.60
CA ASN A 15 11.27 -3.00 2.38
C ASN A 15 10.11 -2.01 2.31
N CYS A 16 9.23 -2.20 1.33
CA CYS A 16 8.03 -1.41 1.14
C CYS A 16 6.79 -2.27 1.23
N PHE A 17 5.78 -1.79 1.92
CA PHE A 17 4.46 -2.40 1.98
C PHE A 17 3.41 -1.43 1.45
N GLU A 18 2.57 -1.90 0.54
CA GLU A 18 1.53 -1.10 -0.10
C GLU A 18 0.15 -1.72 0.10
N ILE A 19 -0.75 -0.96 0.71
CA ILE A 19 -2.15 -1.31 0.95
C ILE A 19 -3.01 -0.50 0.00
N ASN A 20 -3.81 -1.18 -0.81
CA ASN A 20 -4.72 -0.55 -1.76
C ASN A 20 -6.15 -1.08 -1.63
N TRP A 21 -7.10 -0.32 -2.22
CA TRP A 21 -8.51 -0.66 -2.33
C TRP A 21 -9.01 -0.29 -3.72
N PRO A 22 -9.71 -1.06 -4.39
CA PRO A 22 -9.67 -1.91 -5.58
C PRO A 22 -8.95 -1.31 -6.80
N PHE A 23 -7.75 -0.75 -6.69
CA PHE A 23 -7.03 -0.16 -7.83
C PHE A 23 -5.55 -0.51 -7.92
N PHE A 24 -5.10 -1.51 -7.16
CA PHE A 24 -3.72 -1.97 -7.22
C PHE A 24 -3.44 -2.74 -8.51
N LYS A 25 -3.24 -2.02 -9.60
CA LYS A 25 -2.87 -2.65 -10.88
C LYS A 25 -1.35 -2.66 -11.12
N GLY A 26 -0.55 -2.52 -10.06
CA GLY A 26 0.92 -2.47 -10.16
C GLY A 26 1.41 -1.17 -10.84
N GLY A 27 0.65 -0.07 -10.77
CA GLY A 27 1.03 1.21 -11.39
C GLY A 27 2.31 1.79 -10.83
N ASP A 28 2.59 1.56 -9.56
CA ASP A 28 3.72 2.13 -8.83
C ASP A 28 4.96 1.23 -8.79
N LEU A 29 4.90 -0.01 -9.31
CA LEU A 29 6.04 -0.94 -9.32
C LEU A 29 7.31 -0.35 -9.97
N LEU A 30 7.18 0.42 -11.04
CA LEU A 30 8.33 1.08 -11.66
C LEU A 30 8.88 2.23 -10.82
N LYS A 31 8.03 2.90 -10.03
CA LYS A 31 8.49 3.93 -9.08
C LYS A 31 9.32 3.29 -7.98
N TRP A 32 8.87 2.17 -7.42
CA TRP A 32 9.60 1.38 -6.43
C TRP A 32 10.92 0.84 -6.97
N SER A 33 10.94 0.37 -8.22
CA SER A 33 12.17 -0.06 -8.89
C SER A 33 13.19 1.08 -9.01
N ARG A 34 12.74 2.30 -9.35
CA ARG A 34 13.61 3.49 -9.39
C ARG A 34 14.08 3.91 -8.00
N ALA A 35 13.28 3.72 -6.97
CA ALA A 35 13.63 3.97 -5.57
C ALA A 35 14.62 2.94 -5.02
N LYS A 36 14.93 1.88 -5.78
CA LYS A 36 15.88 0.81 -5.40
C LYS A 36 15.51 0.16 -4.06
N ILE A 37 14.25 -0.21 -3.90
CA ILE A 37 13.84 -1.05 -2.76
C ILE A 37 14.34 -2.48 -2.97
N ASP A 38 14.43 -3.26 -1.91
CA ASP A 38 14.89 -4.66 -1.94
C ASP A 38 13.72 -5.63 -1.99
N HIS A 39 12.64 -5.31 -1.27
CA HIS A 39 11.47 -6.16 -1.20
C HIS A 39 10.18 -5.31 -1.14
N PHE A 40 9.14 -5.81 -1.79
CA PHE A 40 7.83 -5.19 -1.88
C PHE A 40 6.75 -6.18 -1.46
N VAL A 41 5.80 -5.73 -0.66
CA VAL A 41 4.57 -6.47 -0.40
C VAL A 41 3.39 -5.62 -0.83
N GLY A 42 2.55 -6.16 -1.69
CA GLY A 42 1.32 -5.52 -2.17
C GLY A 42 0.09 -6.27 -1.69
N VAL A 43 -0.88 -5.54 -1.14
CA VAL A 43 -2.16 -6.11 -0.71
C VAL A 43 -3.31 -5.31 -1.27
N ASP A 44 -4.30 -6.00 -1.85
CA ASP A 44 -5.54 -5.42 -2.32
C ASP A 44 -6.71 -6.36 -2.03
N ILE A 45 -7.89 -5.81 -1.82
CA ILE A 45 -9.11 -6.60 -1.62
C ILE A 45 -9.58 -7.28 -2.91
N ALA A 46 -9.27 -6.70 -4.07
CA ALA A 46 -9.69 -7.20 -5.37
C ALA A 46 -8.66 -8.16 -5.96
N GLY A 47 -8.95 -9.47 -5.95
CA GLY A 47 -8.07 -10.50 -6.51
C GLY A 47 -7.65 -10.23 -7.95
N THR A 48 -8.56 -9.75 -8.80
CA THR A 48 -8.25 -9.39 -10.20
C THR A 48 -7.21 -8.26 -10.31
N SER A 49 -7.21 -7.32 -9.37
CA SER A 49 -6.21 -6.25 -9.31
C SER A 49 -4.85 -6.80 -8.92
N VAL A 50 -4.83 -7.73 -7.96
CA VAL A 50 -3.60 -8.43 -7.51
C VAL A 50 -3.01 -9.24 -8.67
N GLU A 51 -3.81 -10.06 -9.36
CA GLU A 51 -3.37 -10.82 -10.54
C GLU A 51 -2.76 -9.93 -11.62
N GLN A 52 -3.40 -8.79 -11.91
CA GLN A 52 -2.86 -7.81 -12.88
C GLN A 52 -1.53 -7.21 -12.42
N ALA A 53 -1.38 -6.96 -11.13
CA ALA A 53 -0.12 -6.47 -10.56
C ALA A 53 1.00 -7.51 -10.65
N GLU A 54 0.70 -8.79 -10.37
CA GLU A 54 1.64 -9.88 -10.50
C GLU A 54 2.11 -10.05 -11.96
N VAL A 55 1.19 -10.08 -12.92
CA VAL A 55 1.53 -10.17 -14.34
C VAL A 55 2.44 -9.01 -14.75
N ARG A 56 2.10 -7.79 -14.36
CA ARG A 56 2.90 -6.61 -14.65
C ARG A 56 4.27 -6.64 -13.98
N TYR A 57 4.35 -7.14 -12.76
CA TYR A 57 5.61 -7.32 -12.05
C TYR A 57 6.51 -8.32 -12.79
N GLU A 58 5.99 -9.48 -13.17
CA GLU A 58 6.74 -10.50 -13.90
C GLU A 58 7.24 -10.00 -15.27
N GLU A 59 6.42 -9.25 -15.99
CA GLU A 59 6.84 -8.61 -17.24
C GLU A 59 8.01 -7.63 -17.03
N ASN A 60 7.93 -6.80 -16.00
CA ASN A 60 8.99 -5.85 -15.66
C ASN A 60 10.26 -6.56 -15.20
N LYS A 61 10.13 -7.63 -14.43
CA LYS A 61 11.25 -8.44 -13.92
C LYS A 61 12.00 -9.16 -15.05
N ARG A 62 11.28 -9.66 -16.08
CA ARG A 62 11.91 -10.22 -17.28
C ARG A 62 12.77 -9.19 -18.01
N ARG A 63 12.34 -7.92 -18.05
CA ARG A 63 13.10 -6.82 -18.68
C ARG A 63 14.22 -6.29 -17.78
N ASN A 64 14.05 -6.40 -16.47
CA ASN A 64 15.03 -5.98 -15.46
C ASN A 64 15.21 -7.05 -14.39
N PRO A 65 16.12 -8.03 -14.58
CA PRO A 65 16.36 -9.10 -13.61
C PRO A 65 16.84 -8.63 -12.23
N ARG A 66 17.30 -7.38 -12.12
CA ARG A 66 17.74 -6.77 -10.85
C ARG A 66 16.59 -6.07 -10.11
N MET A 67 15.35 -6.23 -10.57
CA MET A 67 14.19 -5.70 -9.87
C MET A 67 14.07 -6.36 -8.48
N PHE A 68 13.52 -5.62 -7.53
CA PHE A 68 13.24 -6.09 -6.16
C PHE A 68 12.44 -7.41 -6.14
N SER A 69 12.47 -8.14 -5.02
CA SER A 69 11.54 -9.26 -4.79
C SER A 69 10.17 -8.74 -4.37
N ALA A 70 9.10 -9.46 -4.73
CA ALA A 70 7.75 -9.02 -4.40
C ALA A 70 6.84 -10.18 -4.01
N ASP A 71 5.97 -9.93 -3.04
CA ASP A 71 4.84 -10.78 -2.66
C ASP A 71 3.55 -10.00 -2.86
N PHE A 72 2.52 -10.67 -3.36
CA PHE A 72 1.21 -10.08 -3.61
C PHE A 72 0.13 -10.90 -2.92
N HIS A 73 -0.81 -10.23 -2.25
CA HIS A 73 -1.84 -10.90 -1.47
C HIS A 73 -3.21 -10.27 -1.73
N THR A 74 -4.22 -11.11 -1.80
CA THR A 74 -5.62 -10.66 -1.80
C THR A 74 -6.17 -10.74 -0.38
N ALA A 75 -6.46 -9.58 0.22
CA ALA A 75 -7.02 -9.51 1.56
C ALA A 75 -7.73 -8.18 1.83
N ASP A 76 -8.74 -8.20 2.67
CA ASP A 76 -9.36 -7.01 3.25
C ASP A 76 -8.56 -6.56 4.48
N CYS A 77 -7.75 -5.53 4.31
CA CYS A 77 -6.86 -4.98 5.35
C CYS A 77 -7.61 -4.39 6.55
N THR A 78 -8.92 -4.20 6.43
CA THR A 78 -9.77 -3.71 7.53
C THR A 78 -10.33 -4.84 8.38
N LYS A 79 -10.20 -6.11 7.94
CA LYS A 79 -10.80 -7.28 8.60
C LYS A 79 -9.81 -8.39 8.90
N VAL A 80 -8.70 -8.43 8.19
CA VAL A 80 -7.71 -9.51 8.30
C VAL A 80 -6.44 -8.98 8.93
N ASP A 81 -5.90 -9.72 9.90
CA ASP A 81 -4.54 -9.50 10.41
C ASP A 81 -3.54 -9.97 9.36
N LEU A 82 -2.89 -9.01 8.68
CA LEU A 82 -1.95 -9.29 7.61
C LEU A 82 -0.66 -9.96 8.08
N GLU A 83 -0.37 -9.98 9.39
CA GLU A 83 0.77 -10.75 9.92
C GLU A 83 0.69 -12.23 9.57
N THR A 84 -0.52 -12.74 9.38
CA THR A 84 -0.74 -14.15 9.00
C THR A 84 -0.34 -14.46 7.57
N LEU A 85 -0.25 -13.44 6.71
CA LEU A 85 0.11 -13.57 5.29
C LEU A 85 1.61 -13.48 5.04
N PHE A 86 2.36 -12.86 5.95
CA PHE A 86 3.80 -12.68 5.76
C PHE A 86 4.57 -13.96 6.08
N GLY A 87 5.30 -14.50 5.10
CA GLY A 87 6.13 -15.70 5.25
C GLY A 87 7.27 -15.52 6.25
N ASP A 88 7.91 -14.35 6.24
CA ASP A 88 8.96 -13.99 7.21
C ASP A 88 8.38 -13.20 8.38
N LYS A 89 8.27 -13.85 9.53
CA LYS A 89 7.78 -13.24 10.77
C LYS A 89 8.66 -12.11 11.32
N LYS A 90 9.89 -11.98 10.84
CA LYS A 90 10.84 -10.93 11.27
C LYS A 90 10.91 -9.77 10.27
N MET A 91 10.21 -9.88 9.14
CA MET A 91 10.20 -8.83 8.14
C MET A 91 9.61 -7.55 8.74
N THR A 92 10.30 -6.44 8.54
CA THR A 92 9.82 -5.08 8.86
C THR A 92 9.90 -4.20 7.62
N PHE A 93 9.07 -3.17 7.60
CA PHE A 93 8.98 -2.24 6.48
C PHE A 93 9.56 -0.87 6.85
N ASP A 94 10.27 -0.27 5.90
CA ASP A 94 10.75 1.10 5.99
C ASP A 94 9.66 2.10 5.66
N ILE A 95 8.79 1.72 4.72
CA ILE A 95 7.67 2.52 4.26
C ILE A 95 6.45 1.61 4.14
N VAL A 96 5.34 2.08 4.70
CA VAL A 96 4.00 1.55 4.44
C VAL A 96 3.22 2.62 3.69
N THR A 97 2.57 2.27 2.59
CA THR A 97 1.76 3.20 1.81
C THR A 97 0.31 2.73 1.70
N SER A 98 -0.61 3.70 1.65
CA SER A 98 -2.02 3.44 1.37
C SER A 98 -2.55 4.51 0.42
N GLN A 99 -2.85 4.11 -0.81
CA GLN A 99 -3.31 5.03 -1.85
C GLN A 99 -4.81 4.89 -2.05
N PHE A 100 -5.58 5.92 -1.66
CA PHE A 100 -7.05 5.96 -1.76
C PHE A 100 -7.78 4.78 -1.10
N ALA A 101 -7.16 4.14 -0.09
CA ALA A 101 -7.70 2.99 0.63
C ALA A 101 -8.03 3.31 2.08
N PHE A 102 -7.27 4.23 2.69
CA PHE A 102 -7.31 4.47 4.13
C PHE A 102 -8.69 4.95 4.63
N HIS A 103 -9.44 5.72 3.84
CA HIS A 103 -10.74 6.24 4.26
C HIS A 103 -11.83 5.16 4.39
N TYR A 104 -11.67 3.99 3.77
CA TYR A 104 -12.63 2.89 3.90
C TYR A 104 -12.59 2.21 5.26
N CYS A 105 -11.51 2.36 6.03
CA CYS A 105 -11.43 1.75 7.36
C CYS A 105 -12.29 2.45 8.42
N PHE A 106 -12.80 3.66 8.14
CA PHE A 106 -13.60 4.44 9.10
C PHE A 106 -15.09 4.08 9.11
N GLU A 107 -15.48 2.95 8.54
CA GLU A 107 -16.84 2.42 8.66
C GLU A 107 -17.16 1.97 10.10
N SER A 108 -16.15 1.44 10.81
CA SER A 108 -16.25 1.09 12.24
C SER A 108 -14.91 1.26 12.96
N ILE A 109 -14.96 1.31 14.30
CA ILE A 109 -13.76 1.40 15.15
C ILE A 109 -12.89 0.15 14.97
N GLU A 110 -13.51 -1.03 14.89
CA GLU A 110 -12.82 -2.31 14.73
C GLU A 110 -12.05 -2.37 13.40
N GLN A 111 -12.65 -1.85 12.32
CA GLN A 111 -11.98 -1.77 11.01
C GLN A 111 -10.82 -0.77 11.03
N ALA A 112 -11.01 0.38 11.67
CA ALA A 112 -9.95 1.37 11.81
C ALA A 112 -8.77 0.81 12.63
N ASP A 113 -9.06 0.14 13.74
CA ASP A 113 -8.06 -0.53 14.58
C ASP A 113 -7.29 -1.60 13.81
N CYS A 114 -8.00 -2.46 13.05
CA CYS A 114 -7.37 -3.50 12.24
C CYS A 114 -6.44 -2.89 11.20
N MET A 115 -6.90 -1.89 10.47
CA MET A 115 -6.10 -1.18 9.46
C MET A 115 -4.86 -0.52 10.06
N LEU A 116 -5.02 0.18 11.19
CA LEU A 116 -3.90 0.82 11.88
C LEU A 116 -2.89 -0.20 12.41
N LYS A 117 -3.33 -1.32 12.95
CA LYS A 117 -2.46 -2.42 13.35
C LYS A 117 -1.67 -2.97 12.16
N ASN A 118 -2.34 -3.23 11.04
CA ASN A 118 -1.69 -3.70 9.81
C ASN A 118 -0.64 -2.73 9.28
N ILE A 119 -0.84 -1.42 9.44
CA ILE A 119 0.13 -0.39 9.08
C ILE A 119 1.32 -0.37 10.04
N THR A 120 1.07 -0.46 11.35
CA THR A 120 2.08 -0.14 12.37
C THR A 120 2.88 -1.35 12.87
N ASN A 121 2.27 -2.54 12.93
CA ASN A 121 2.88 -3.72 13.55
C ASN A 121 4.23 -4.11 12.92
N ARG A 122 4.38 -3.88 11.62
CA ARG A 122 5.59 -4.22 10.87
C ARG A 122 6.39 -3.00 10.41
N LEU A 123 5.93 -1.79 10.74
CA LEU A 123 6.68 -0.58 10.46
C LEU A 123 7.85 -0.50 11.44
N ARG A 124 9.09 -0.42 10.93
CA ARG A 124 10.26 -0.31 11.79
C ARG A 124 10.27 1.03 12.55
N PRO A 125 10.94 1.12 13.71
CA PRO A 125 11.18 2.41 14.37
C PRO A 125 11.86 3.41 13.41
N GLY A 126 11.26 4.61 13.26
CA GLY A 126 11.70 5.60 12.28
C GLY A 126 11.28 5.33 10.83
N GLY A 127 10.44 4.34 10.59
CA GLY A 127 9.78 4.12 9.31
C GLY A 127 8.64 5.11 9.05
N TYR A 128 8.13 5.15 7.84
CA TYR A 128 7.12 6.12 7.40
C TYR A 128 5.83 5.43 6.94
N PHE A 129 4.70 5.97 7.40
CA PHE A 129 3.42 5.73 6.75
C PHE A 129 3.09 6.91 5.84
N VAL A 130 2.74 6.64 4.59
CA VAL A 130 2.37 7.64 3.58
C VAL A 130 1.08 7.22 2.91
N GLY A 131 0.12 8.11 2.86
CA GLY A 131 -1.17 7.81 2.23
C GLY A 131 -1.78 8.98 1.51
N THR A 132 -2.71 8.67 0.62
CA THR A 132 -3.66 9.62 0.04
C THR A 132 -5.06 9.23 0.47
N THR A 133 -5.86 10.22 0.82
CA THR A 133 -7.25 10.05 1.21
C THR A 133 -8.08 11.18 0.62
N THR A 134 -9.38 11.02 0.62
CA THR A 134 -10.32 12.06 0.19
C THR A 134 -10.45 13.13 1.27
N ASP A 135 -10.63 14.38 0.85
CA ASP A 135 -10.95 15.47 1.77
C ASP A 135 -12.46 15.48 2.05
N ALA A 136 -12.83 15.22 3.30
CA ALA A 136 -14.23 15.19 3.72
C ALA A 136 -14.95 16.54 3.50
N ASN A 137 -14.24 17.66 3.60
CA ASN A 137 -14.82 18.98 3.38
C ASN A 137 -15.14 19.23 1.91
N ASP A 138 -14.35 18.72 1.00
CA ASP A 138 -14.61 18.85 -0.44
C ASP A 138 -15.75 17.93 -0.89
N ILE A 139 -15.85 16.72 -0.33
CA ILE A 139 -16.99 15.82 -0.57
C ILE A 139 -18.27 16.47 -0.04
N GLY A 140 -18.26 17.08 1.16
CA GLY A 140 -19.42 17.79 1.72
C GLY A 140 -19.91 18.93 0.83
N LYS A 141 -19.01 19.68 0.18
CA LYS A 141 -19.38 20.74 -0.76
C LYS A 141 -20.09 20.20 -2.01
N ILE A 142 -19.63 19.08 -2.56
CA ILE A 142 -20.24 18.47 -3.75
C ILE A 142 -21.67 18.02 -3.45
N SER A 143 -21.92 17.39 -2.30
CA SER A 143 -23.26 16.92 -1.92
C SER A 143 -24.26 18.05 -1.62
N PHE A 144 -23.81 19.25 -1.27
CA PHE A 144 -24.67 20.43 -1.11
C PHE A 144 -25.14 21.01 -2.45
N PHE A 145 -24.39 20.85 -3.53
CA PHE A 145 -24.77 21.38 -4.83
C PHE A 145 -25.77 20.49 -5.58
N ASP A 146 -25.79 19.17 -5.33
CA ASP A 146 -26.71 18.25 -6.01
C ASP A 146 -28.15 18.28 -5.46
N ASN A 147 -28.41 18.95 -4.32
CA ASN A 147 -29.74 19.06 -3.72
C ASN A 147 -30.53 20.31 -4.14
N TYR A 148 -30.06 21.09 -5.12
CA TYR A 148 -30.70 22.34 -5.58
C TYR A 148 -31.05 22.36 -7.07
N HIS A 149 -31.33 21.17 -7.67
CA HIS A 149 -31.90 21.10 -9.02
C HIS A 149 -33.12 20.20 -9.06
#